data_ef55f715bbcce14055f8996345ac1ebb
#
_entry.id   ef55f715bbcce14055f8996345ac1ebb
#
_cell.length_a   1.000
_cell.length_b   1.000
_cell.length_c   1.000
_cell.angle_alpha   90.00
_cell.angle_beta   90.00
_cell.angle_gamma   90.00
#
_symmetry.space_group_name_H-M   'P 1'
#
loop_
_entity.id
_entity.type
_entity.pdbx_description
1 polymer ?
#
loop_
_entity_poly.entity_id
_entity_poly.type
_entity_poly.pdbx_seq_one_letter_code
_entity_poly.pdbx_strand_id
1 'polypeptide(L)'
;MRTFITLALAAVLFAACANTNREMVNANDSWDKVFPLSEKVSHKKVSFPTQYGITLVADLYMPKSVSPQDGLSAERSVSETVCQRSGLPAIAVSGPFGATKEQSSGLYAMKMAERGFITLAFDPSFTGESSGEPRRTASPDINTEDFMAAVDYLSKLPEVDVERIGIIGICGWGGIALNAAAADPRIKATVASTMYDMTRVSGNGYFDSADSEEARHEARVALASQRLADPAAMAGGVVDPLPDDAPQFVKDYHDYYKTARGYHVRSGNSNDGWRVIGTQAYANTRFLYYINEIRSAVLVMHGEKAHSRYFGEAAYHYMVDGKAEGYKTVVAPNPRPENKELLIISGASHCDLYDGGFTGPAGTGESKNLIPWDRLAAFFTMYLK
;
A
#
# COMPACT_ATOMS: atom_id res chain seq x y z
N MET A 1 34.06 14.20 26.39
CA MET A 1 32.98 13.23 26.23
C MET A 1 32.10 13.67 25.05
N ARG A 2 32.51 13.30 23.87
CA ARG A 2 31.75 13.46 22.62
C ARG A 2 31.65 12.05 22.03
N THR A 3 30.53 11.41 22.16
CA THR A 3 30.34 10.04 21.63
C THR A 3 28.94 9.86 21.08
N PHE A 4 28.90 9.65 19.77
CA PHE A 4 27.99 8.79 19.02
C PHE A 4 26.47 9.05 19.04
N ILE A 5 26.00 9.87 18.11
CA ILE A 5 24.76 9.59 17.37
C ILE A 5 25.04 9.98 15.92
N THR A 6 25.73 9.13 15.23
CA THR A 6 25.81 9.17 13.76
C THR A 6 25.55 7.75 13.27
N LEU A 7 24.73 7.60 12.27
CA LEU A 7 24.47 6.43 11.45
C LEU A 7 23.10 5.78 11.63
N ALA A 8 22.21 6.22 10.77
CA ALA A 8 21.13 5.36 10.36
C ALA A 8 21.01 5.27 8.82
N LEU A 9 22.03 5.67 8.05
CA LEU A 9 21.96 5.58 6.57
C LEU A 9 23.18 4.94 5.90
N ALA A 10 24.17 4.47 6.62
CA ALA A 10 25.43 4.04 5.99
C ALA A 10 25.99 2.71 6.48
N ALA A 11 25.18 1.73 6.82
CA ALA A 11 25.71 0.42 7.16
C ALA A 11 24.79 -0.73 6.76
N VAL A 12 24.58 -0.95 5.46
CA VAL A 12 24.30 -2.30 4.95
C VAL A 12 25.17 -2.52 3.72
N LEU A 13 26.44 -2.70 3.95
CA LEU A 13 27.36 -3.29 2.98
C LEU A 13 27.93 -4.57 3.60
N PHE A 14 27.74 -5.66 2.86
CA PHE A 14 28.33 -6.97 3.00
C PHE A 14 27.69 -7.97 3.98
N ALA A 15 26.91 -8.88 3.41
CA ALA A 15 27.07 -10.32 3.64
C ALA A 15 26.61 -11.09 2.41
N ALA A 16 27.56 -11.59 1.67
CA ALA A 16 27.33 -12.55 0.60
C ALA A 16 27.20 -13.95 1.17
N CYS A 17 26.27 -14.72 0.60
CA CYS A 17 26.21 -16.19 0.57
C CYS A 17 26.13 -16.96 1.89
N ALA A 18 24.92 -17.29 2.30
CA ALA A 18 24.66 -18.59 2.90
C ALA A 18 23.39 -19.19 2.28
N ASN A 19 23.60 -20.18 1.44
CA ASN A 19 22.56 -21.05 0.88
C ASN A 19 21.98 -21.89 2.02
N THR A 20 20.83 -21.51 2.56
CA THR A 20 20.04 -22.39 3.40
C THR A 20 18.82 -22.82 2.59
N ASN A 21 18.72 -24.12 2.33
CA ASN A 21 17.55 -24.77 1.74
C ASN A 21 16.31 -24.41 2.54
N ARG A 22 15.56 -23.41 2.07
CA ARG A 22 14.16 -23.18 2.46
C ARG A 22 13.31 -23.99 1.49
N GLU A 23 12.48 -24.87 2.00
CA GLU A 23 11.44 -25.53 1.21
C GLU A 23 10.61 -24.43 0.54
N MET A 24 10.80 -24.27 -0.76
CA MET A 24 10.00 -23.39 -1.59
C MET A 24 8.60 -23.98 -1.66
N VAL A 25 7.59 -23.20 -1.29
CA VAL A 25 6.20 -23.51 -1.59
C VAL A 25 6.10 -23.79 -3.08
N ASN A 26 5.67 -25.00 -3.41
CA ASN A 26 5.64 -25.52 -4.77
C ASN A 26 4.78 -24.59 -5.66
N ALA A 27 5.32 -24.18 -6.79
CA ALA A 27 4.67 -23.35 -7.81
C ALA A 27 3.48 -24.04 -8.52
N ASN A 28 2.99 -25.16 -7.99
CA ASN A 28 1.88 -25.95 -8.53
C ASN A 28 0.59 -25.89 -7.74
N ASP A 29 0.54 -25.13 -6.62
CA ASP A 29 -0.74 -24.86 -5.95
C ASP A 29 -1.49 -23.75 -6.70
N SER A 30 -2.72 -24.04 -7.07
CA SER A 30 -3.62 -23.10 -7.76
C SER A 30 -3.89 -21.81 -6.97
N TRP A 31 -3.53 -21.75 -5.70
CA TRP A 31 -3.65 -20.60 -4.78
C TRP A 31 -2.29 -20.31 -4.13
N ASP A 32 -1.62 -19.27 -4.62
CA ASP A 32 -0.26 -18.89 -4.22
C ASP A 32 -0.22 -17.70 -3.24
N LYS A 33 -1.34 -17.40 -2.57
CA LYS A 33 -1.44 -16.28 -1.64
C LYS A 33 -1.08 -16.71 -0.22
N VAL A 34 -0.57 -15.78 0.58
CA VAL A 34 -0.24 -16.01 2.00
C VAL A 34 -1.46 -16.04 2.93
N PHE A 35 -2.65 -15.98 2.38
CA PHE A 35 -3.92 -16.07 3.08
C PHE A 35 -4.84 -17.09 2.41
N PRO A 36 -5.79 -17.71 3.15
CA PRO A 36 -6.67 -18.72 2.59
C PRO A 36 -7.69 -18.13 1.62
N LEU A 37 -8.04 -18.90 0.57
CA LEU A 37 -9.12 -18.54 -0.35
C LEU A 37 -10.47 -18.55 0.38
N SER A 38 -11.29 -17.53 0.12
CA SER A 38 -12.67 -17.46 0.61
C SER A 38 -13.63 -18.15 -0.35
N GLU A 39 -14.54 -18.95 0.20
CA GLU A 39 -15.61 -19.57 -0.59
C GLU A 39 -16.68 -18.57 -1.06
N LYS A 40 -16.72 -17.37 -0.47
CA LYS A 40 -17.69 -16.30 -0.78
C LYS A 40 -17.34 -15.46 -2.01
N VAL A 41 -16.12 -15.60 -2.53
CA VAL A 41 -15.64 -14.78 -3.65
C VAL A 41 -15.18 -15.66 -4.82
N SER A 42 -15.31 -15.13 -6.02
CA SER A 42 -14.60 -15.61 -7.20
C SER A 42 -13.35 -14.78 -7.40
N HIS A 43 -12.33 -15.37 -8.00
CA HIS A 43 -11.02 -14.76 -8.23
C HIS A 43 -10.55 -15.03 -9.65
N LYS A 44 -9.97 -14.04 -10.29
CA LYS A 44 -9.24 -14.20 -11.56
C LYS A 44 -8.07 -13.24 -11.65
N LYS A 45 -6.96 -13.68 -12.22
CA LYS A 45 -5.83 -12.83 -12.57
C LYS A 45 -6.16 -12.01 -13.82
N VAL A 46 -5.83 -10.73 -13.81
CA VAL A 46 -6.06 -9.78 -14.89
C VAL A 46 -4.83 -8.91 -15.12
N SER A 47 -4.76 -8.24 -16.27
CA SER A 47 -3.69 -7.27 -16.55
C SER A 47 -4.25 -6.08 -17.33
N PHE A 48 -3.63 -4.89 -17.13
CA PHE A 48 -4.04 -3.66 -17.78
C PHE A 48 -2.83 -2.70 -17.90
N PRO A 49 -2.80 -1.82 -18.90
CA PRO A 49 -1.72 -0.88 -19.08
C PRO A 49 -1.90 0.37 -18.22
N THR A 50 -0.77 0.98 -17.81
CA THR A 50 -0.70 2.36 -17.34
C THR A 50 -0.45 3.31 -18.51
N GLN A 51 -0.55 4.63 -18.29
CA GLN A 51 -0.21 5.64 -19.30
C GLN A 51 1.29 5.67 -19.63
N TYR A 52 2.13 5.12 -18.77
CA TYR A 52 3.57 4.97 -19.02
C TYR A 52 3.94 3.70 -19.82
N GLY A 53 2.94 2.96 -20.33
CA GLY A 53 3.16 1.74 -21.10
C GLY A 53 3.61 0.54 -20.26
N ILE A 54 3.51 0.63 -18.94
CA ILE A 54 3.77 -0.48 -18.02
C ILE A 54 2.48 -1.31 -17.93
N THR A 55 2.60 -2.64 -18.00
CA THR A 55 1.47 -3.55 -17.78
C THR A 55 1.42 -3.94 -16.31
N LEU A 56 0.35 -3.57 -15.62
CA LEU A 56 0.08 -4.03 -14.27
C LEU A 56 -0.61 -5.39 -14.30
N VAL A 57 -0.24 -6.26 -13.36
CA VAL A 57 -0.89 -7.55 -13.12
C VAL A 57 -1.61 -7.48 -11.78
N ALA A 58 -2.85 -7.93 -11.75
CA ALA A 58 -3.72 -7.83 -10.60
C ALA A 58 -4.58 -9.08 -10.41
N ASP A 59 -5.07 -9.24 -9.19
CA ASP A 59 -6.09 -10.21 -8.82
C ASP A 59 -7.43 -9.49 -8.64
N LEU A 60 -8.41 -9.82 -9.47
CA LEU A 60 -9.78 -9.33 -9.39
C LEU A 60 -10.61 -10.30 -8.56
N TYR A 61 -11.22 -9.80 -7.48
CA TYR A 61 -12.12 -10.54 -6.61
C TYR A 61 -13.54 -10.01 -6.76
N MET A 62 -14.52 -10.92 -6.93
CA MET A 62 -15.93 -10.58 -7.08
C MET A 62 -16.78 -11.40 -6.09
N PRO A 63 -17.79 -10.80 -5.45
CA PRO A 63 -18.74 -11.54 -4.63
C PRO A 63 -19.44 -12.63 -5.46
N LYS A 64 -19.51 -13.88 -4.97
CA LYS A 64 -20.21 -14.97 -5.68
C LYS A 64 -21.74 -14.78 -5.75
N SER A 65 -22.30 -13.95 -4.90
CA SER A 65 -23.73 -13.59 -4.93
C SER A 65 -24.11 -12.76 -6.18
N VAL A 66 -23.11 -12.28 -6.90
CA VAL A 66 -23.27 -11.56 -8.19
C VAL A 66 -22.80 -12.48 -9.31
N SER A 67 -23.60 -13.49 -9.63
CA SER A 67 -23.34 -14.33 -10.79
C SER A 67 -23.65 -13.53 -12.07
N PRO A 68 -22.82 -13.63 -13.13
CA PRO A 68 -23.11 -13.02 -14.43
C PRO A 68 -24.43 -13.52 -15.07
N GLN A 69 -25.03 -14.56 -14.51
CA GLN A 69 -26.29 -15.16 -15.00
C GLN A 69 -27.53 -14.41 -14.56
N ASP A 70 -27.49 -13.56 -13.56
CA ASP A 70 -28.68 -12.84 -13.07
C ASP A 70 -28.90 -11.49 -13.79
N GLY A 71 -28.02 -11.10 -14.71
CA GLY A 71 -28.10 -9.85 -15.49
C GLY A 71 -28.66 -9.95 -16.92
N LEU A 72 -28.93 -11.14 -17.47
CA LEU A 72 -29.21 -11.35 -18.90
C LEU A 72 -30.55 -11.99 -19.23
N SER A 73 -31.53 -12.01 -18.34
CA SER A 73 -32.89 -12.48 -18.68
C SER A 73 -33.97 -11.55 -18.13
N ALA A 74 -34.02 -10.34 -18.66
CA ALA A 74 -35.24 -9.55 -18.70
C ALA A 74 -35.23 -8.75 -20.00
N GLU A 75 -36.10 -9.10 -20.91
CA GLU A 75 -36.48 -8.26 -22.04
C GLU A 75 -36.91 -6.90 -21.50
N ARG A 76 -36.04 -5.89 -21.60
CA ARG A 76 -36.39 -4.50 -21.24
C ARG A 76 -37.07 -3.87 -22.44
N SER A 77 -38.37 -3.66 -22.29
CA SER A 77 -39.12 -2.70 -23.11
C SER A 77 -38.44 -1.31 -22.92
N VAL A 78 -38.13 -0.69 -24.05
CA VAL A 78 -37.60 0.68 -24.11
C VAL A 78 -38.65 1.63 -23.56
N SER A 79 -38.47 2.08 -22.33
CA SER A 79 -39.08 3.28 -21.76
C SER A 79 -37.96 4.17 -21.25
N GLU A 80 -37.77 5.27 -21.97
CA GLU A 80 -36.91 6.37 -21.52
C GLU A 80 -37.43 6.91 -20.19
N THR A 81 -36.75 6.58 -19.08
CA THR A 81 -36.71 7.47 -17.91
C THR A 81 -35.70 6.91 -16.87
N VAL A 82 -34.72 7.71 -16.56
CA VAL A 82 -33.73 7.54 -15.44
C VAL A 82 -32.83 6.30 -15.55
N CYS A 83 -31.61 6.54 -15.98
CA CYS A 83 -30.50 5.59 -15.93
C CYS A 83 -30.33 5.08 -14.48
N GLN A 84 -30.96 3.97 -14.12
CA GLN A 84 -30.65 3.25 -12.88
C GLN A 84 -29.26 2.64 -13.05
N ARG A 85 -28.28 3.19 -12.34
CA ARG A 85 -26.91 2.66 -12.25
C ARG A 85 -27.00 1.25 -11.66
N SER A 86 -26.69 0.24 -12.48
CA SER A 86 -26.87 -1.17 -12.12
C SER A 86 -25.59 -1.87 -11.69
N GLY A 87 -24.47 -1.14 -11.53
CA GLY A 87 -23.17 -1.69 -11.16
C GLY A 87 -22.94 -1.74 -9.64
N LEU A 88 -21.97 -2.56 -9.22
CA LEU A 88 -21.48 -2.61 -7.85
C LEU A 88 -20.42 -1.54 -7.60
N PRO A 89 -20.23 -1.09 -6.33
CA PRO A 89 -19.07 -0.30 -5.96
C PRO A 89 -17.79 -1.12 -6.07
N ALA A 90 -16.68 -0.45 -6.44
CA ALA A 90 -15.41 -1.12 -6.63
C ALA A 90 -14.29 -0.47 -5.81
N ILE A 91 -13.25 -1.26 -5.47
CA ILE A 91 -12.12 -0.81 -4.66
C ILE A 91 -10.81 -1.35 -5.26
N ALA A 92 -9.87 -0.47 -5.62
CA ALA A 92 -8.51 -0.86 -5.96
C ALA A 92 -7.62 -0.86 -4.70
N VAL A 93 -6.76 -1.86 -4.56
CA VAL A 93 -5.94 -2.09 -3.36
C VAL A 93 -4.49 -2.33 -3.74
N SER A 94 -3.55 -1.68 -3.05
CA SER A 94 -2.13 -1.98 -3.20
C SER A 94 -1.32 -1.72 -1.93
N GLY A 95 -0.10 -2.27 -1.90
CA GLY A 95 0.82 -2.22 -0.78
C GLY A 95 0.86 -3.50 0.06
N PRO A 96 1.73 -3.56 1.04
CA PRO A 96 2.74 -2.58 1.47
C PRO A 96 3.83 -2.29 0.42
N PHE A 97 4.64 -1.24 0.68
CA PHE A 97 5.78 -0.89 -0.18
C PHE A 97 6.79 -2.05 -0.22
N GLY A 98 7.09 -2.55 -1.42
CA GLY A 98 7.93 -3.75 -1.60
C GLY A 98 7.21 -5.10 -1.43
N ALA A 99 5.91 -5.09 -1.14
CA ALA A 99 5.07 -6.30 -1.13
C ALA A 99 4.44 -6.56 -2.51
N THR A 100 3.75 -7.70 -2.63
CA THR A 100 2.99 -8.10 -3.82
C THR A 100 1.52 -8.37 -3.49
N LYS A 101 0.69 -8.47 -4.53
CA LYS A 101 -0.75 -8.73 -4.42
C LYS A 101 -1.11 -10.04 -3.72
N GLU A 102 -0.16 -10.97 -3.61
CA GLU A 102 -0.31 -12.24 -2.91
C GLU A 102 -0.26 -12.10 -1.38
N GLN A 103 0.07 -10.91 -0.88
CA GLN A 103 0.23 -10.60 0.54
C GLN A 103 -0.94 -9.74 1.05
N SER A 104 -0.66 -8.73 1.86
CA SER A 104 -1.65 -7.89 2.55
C SER A 104 -2.71 -7.28 1.61
N SER A 105 -2.31 -6.73 0.45
CA SER A 105 -3.28 -6.11 -0.47
C SER A 105 -4.32 -7.08 -1.01
N GLY A 106 -3.92 -8.32 -1.32
CA GLY A 106 -4.86 -9.36 -1.73
C GLY A 106 -5.82 -9.77 -0.61
N LEU A 107 -5.32 -9.86 0.64
CA LEU A 107 -6.19 -10.11 1.80
C LEU A 107 -7.25 -9.01 1.97
N TYR A 108 -6.82 -7.74 1.93
CA TYR A 108 -7.76 -6.61 2.00
C TYR A 108 -8.80 -6.65 0.87
N ALA A 109 -8.35 -6.89 -0.35
CA ALA A 109 -9.24 -7.01 -1.51
C ALA A 109 -10.26 -8.14 -1.32
N MET A 110 -9.81 -9.34 -0.95
CA MET A 110 -10.70 -10.48 -0.69
C MET A 110 -11.70 -10.18 0.43
N LYS A 111 -11.25 -9.57 1.54
CA LYS A 111 -12.13 -9.22 2.68
C LYS A 111 -13.18 -8.17 2.33
N MET A 112 -12.87 -7.23 1.46
CA MET A 112 -13.86 -6.28 0.95
C MET A 112 -14.80 -6.93 -0.07
N ALA A 113 -14.32 -7.86 -0.90
CA ALA A 113 -15.18 -8.63 -1.81
C ALA A 113 -16.18 -9.51 -1.05
N GLU A 114 -15.78 -10.13 0.08
CA GLU A 114 -16.70 -10.85 0.98
C GLU A 114 -17.87 -9.97 1.48
N ARG A 115 -17.69 -8.64 1.41
CA ARG A 115 -18.65 -7.62 1.90
C ARG A 115 -19.40 -6.90 0.76
N GLY A 116 -19.32 -7.42 -0.46
CA GLY A 116 -20.13 -6.96 -1.57
C GLY A 116 -19.49 -5.95 -2.52
N PHE A 117 -18.18 -5.71 -2.42
CA PHE A 117 -17.44 -4.84 -3.36
C PHE A 117 -16.77 -5.66 -4.46
N ILE A 118 -16.67 -5.14 -5.67
CA ILE A 118 -15.72 -5.65 -6.65
C ILE A 118 -14.35 -5.08 -6.28
N THR A 119 -13.33 -5.94 -6.14
CA THR A 119 -12.04 -5.47 -5.66
C THR A 119 -10.89 -5.95 -6.54
N LEU A 120 -9.85 -5.11 -6.64
CA LEU A 120 -8.69 -5.32 -7.49
C LEU A 120 -7.42 -5.12 -6.68
N ALA A 121 -6.70 -6.21 -6.35
CA ALA A 121 -5.36 -6.12 -5.76
C ALA A 121 -4.30 -6.18 -6.86
N PHE A 122 -3.48 -5.16 -7.02
CA PHE A 122 -2.47 -5.11 -8.08
C PHE A 122 -1.04 -5.07 -7.55
N ASP A 123 -0.13 -5.68 -8.31
CA ASP A 123 1.30 -5.47 -8.15
C ASP A 123 1.66 -4.09 -8.70
N PRO A 124 2.45 -3.29 -7.97
CA PRO A 124 2.95 -2.02 -8.48
C PRO A 124 3.82 -2.16 -9.73
N SER A 125 3.91 -1.09 -10.52
CA SER A 125 4.93 -0.98 -11.57
C SER A 125 6.30 -1.40 -11.05
N PHE A 126 7.06 -2.14 -11.85
CA PHE A 126 8.42 -2.66 -11.58
C PHE A 126 8.50 -3.80 -10.57
N THR A 127 7.41 -4.25 -9.96
CA THR A 127 7.40 -5.26 -8.90
C THR A 127 6.46 -6.43 -9.19
N GLY A 128 6.61 -7.53 -8.47
CA GLY A 128 5.76 -8.71 -8.61
C GLY A 128 5.71 -9.23 -10.04
N GLU A 129 4.50 -9.45 -10.56
CA GLU A 129 4.23 -9.87 -11.94
C GLU A 129 4.01 -8.69 -12.88
N SER A 130 3.85 -7.45 -12.37
CA SER A 130 3.75 -6.24 -13.19
C SER A 130 5.06 -5.96 -13.93
N SER A 131 4.97 -5.38 -15.12
CA SER A 131 6.15 -5.06 -15.94
C SER A 131 6.84 -3.76 -15.50
N GLY A 132 7.76 -3.29 -16.30
CA GLY A 132 8.57 -2.09 -16.06
C GLY A 132 10.01 -2.43 -15.74
N GLU A 133 10.93 -1.63 -16.28
CA GLU A 133 12.37 -1.77 -16.08
C GLU A 133 13.00 -0.42 -15.66
N PRO A 134 14.02 -0.47 -14.80
CA PRO A 134 14.60 -1.65 -14.15
C PRO A 134 13.68 -2.25 -13.08
N ARG A 135 13.69 -3.57 -12.92
CA ARG A 135 12.88 -4.27 -11.90
C ARG A 135 13.21 -3.76 -10.49
N ARG A 136 12.20 -3.84 -9.59
CA ARG A 136 12.32 -3.44 -8.18
C ARG A 136 12.75 -1.97 -8.05
N THR A 137 12.25 -1.12 -8.91
CA THR A 137 12.34 0.34 -8.82
C THR A 137 11.04 0.90 -8.24
N ALA A 138 11.09 2.08 -7.67
CA ALA A 138 9.92 2.84 -7.26
C ALA A 138 10.04 4.28 -7.76
N SER A 139 8.89 4.89 -8.08
CA SER A 139 8.81 6.27 -8.56
C SER A 139 7.52 6.90 -8.01
N PRO A 140 7.58 8.08 -7.36
CA PRO A 140 6.41 8.70 -6.75
C PRO A 140 5.25 8.96 -7.71
N ASP A 141 5.55 9.41 -8.92
CA ASP A 141 4.60 9.73 -9.98
C ASP A 141 4.06 8.47 -10.67
N ILE A 142 4.93 7.54 -11.08
CA ILE A 142 4.51 6.29 -11.72
C ILE A 142 3.67 5.44 -10.77
N ASN A 143 4.05 5.34 -9.48
CA ASN A 143 3.29 4.58 -8.51
C ASN A 143 1.96 5.28 -8.13
N THR A 144 1.86 6.59 -8.26
CA THR A 144 0.56 7.30 -8.16
C THR A 144 -0.33 6.97 -9.35
N GLU A 145 0.23 6.95 -10.57
CA GLU A 145 -0.46 6.52 -11.79
C GLU A 145 -0.96 5.08 -11.73
N ASP A 146 -0.25 4.18 -11.04
CA ASP A 146 -0.70 2.78 -10.88
C ASP A 146 -2.11 2.69 -10.27
N PHE A 147 -2.46 3.54 -9.29
CA PHE A 147 -3.83 3.63 -8.79
C PHE A 147 -4.81 4.19 -9.82
N MET A 148 -4.42 5.23 -10.56
CA MET A 148 -5.29 5.82 -11.58
C MET A 148 -5.56 4.82 -12.71
N ALA A 149 -4.56 4.06 -13.15
CA ALA A 149 -4.71 2.97 -14.11
C ALA A 149 -5.62 1.84 -13.58
N ALA A 150 -5.55 1.53 -12.28
CA ALA A 150 -6.47 0.58 -11.67
C ALA A 150 -7.92 1.11 -11.66
N VAL A 151 -8.13 2.41 -11.42
CA VAL A 151 -9.45 3.07 -11.57
C VAL A 151 -9.92 3.02 -13.02
N ASP A 152 -9.05 3.27 -14.00
CA ASP A 152 -9.37 3.14 -15.42
C ASP A 152 -9.83 1.73 -15.78
N TYR A 153 -9.14 0.71 -15.26
CA TYR A 153 -9.50 -0.68 -15.49
C TYR A 153 -10.87 -1.02 -14.89
N LEU A 154 -11.08 -0.66 -13.60
CA LEU A 154 -12.36 -0.89 -12.93
C LEU A 154 -13.51 -0.17 -13.63
N SER A 155 -13.30 1.05 -14.11
CA SER A 155 -14.31 1.84 -14.82
C SER A 155 -14.77 1.23 -16.14
N LYS A 156 -14.01 0.29 -16.71
CA LYS A 156 -14.34 -0.43 -17.95
C LYS A 156 -15.09 -1.73 -17.71
N LEU A 157 -15.20 -2.19 -16.47
CA LEU A 157 -15.93 -3.41 -16.13
C LEU A 157 -17.45 -3.12 -16.15
N PRO A 158 -18.26 -3.90 -16.87
CA PRO A 158 -19.71 -3.66 -16.97
C PRO A 158 -20.44 -3.85 -15.62
N GLU A 159 -19.82 -4.60 -14.69
CA GLU A 159 -20.34 -4.87 -13.35
C GLU A 159 -20.07 -3.72 -12.37
N VAL A 160 -19.24 -2.74 -12.73
CA VAL A 160 -18.81 -1.64 -11.85
C VAL A 160 -19.63 -0.37 -12.12
N ASP A 161 -20.12 0.26 -11.06
CA ASP A 161 -20.61 1.64 -11.12
C ASP A 161 -19.43 2.61 -11.06
N VAL A 162 -19.14 3.29 -12.16
CA VAL A 162 -17.98 4.19 -12.33
C VAL A 162 -17.99 5.38 -11.37
N GLU A 163 -19.16 5.73 -10.80
CA GLU A 163 -19.27 6.79 -9.80
C GLU A 163 -19.03 6.30 -8.37
N ARG A 164 -18.77 5.00 -8.19
CA ARG A 164 -18.66 4.35 -6.89
C ARG A 164 -17.35 3.60 -6.74
N ILE A 165 -16.23 4.27 -7.06
CA ILE A 165 -14.89 3.69 -6.99
C ILE A 165 -14.13 4.29 -5.81
N GLY A 166 -13.57 3.40 -4.97
CA GLY A 166 -12.67 3.74 -3.87
C GLY A 166 -11.31 3.07 -4.01
N ILE A 167 -10.38 3.44 -3.13
CA ILE A 167 -9.05 2.83 -3.08
C ILE A 167 -8.61 2.53 -1.64
N ILE A 168 -7.75 1.54 -1.49
CA ILE A 168 -7.06 1.22 -0.23
C ILE A 168 -5.55 1.19 -0.50
N GLY A 169 -4.80 2.02 0.21
CA GLY A 169 -3.34 1.94 0.25
C GLY A 169 -2.85 1.48 1.61
N ILE A 170 -1.89 0.54 1.63
CA ILE A 170 -1.35 -0.04 2.86
C ILE A 170 0.13 0.32 2.98
N CYS A 171 0.59 0.74 4.16
CA CYS A 171 1.98 1.13 4.43
C CYS A 171 2.40 2.31 3.53
N GLY A 172 3.52 2.23 2.80
CA GLY A 172 3.94 3.26 1.84
C GLY A 172 2.90 3.56 0.76
N TRP A 173 2.08 2.58 0.41
CA TRP A 173 0.97 2.76 -0.53
C TRP A 173 -0.21 3.55 0.06
N GLY A 174 -0.28 3.69 1.38
CA GLY A 174 -1.24 4.60 2.01
C GLY A 174 -0.99 6.06 1.66
N GLY A 175 0.28 6.49 1.66
CA GLY A 175 0.64 7.82 1.19
C GLY A 175 0.41 8.01 -0.32
N ILE A 176 0.74 6.98 -1.13
CA ILE A 176 0.48 6.98 -2.58
C ILE A 176 -1.03 7.07 -2.85
N ALA A 177 -1.86 6.36 -2.08
CA ALA A 177 -3.33 6.45 -2.19
C ALA A 177 -3.86 7.86 -1.89
N LEU A 178 -3.32 8.54 -0.87
CA LEU A 178 -3.68 9.94 -0.60
C LEU A 178 -3.28 10.86 -1.76
N ASN A 179 -2.10 10.67 -2.35
CA ASN A 179 -1.68 11.45 -3.51
C ASN A 179 -2.55 11.17 -4.74
N ALA A 180 -2.91 9.91 -4.99
CA ALA A 180 -3.83 9.53 -6.06
C ALA A 180 -5.23 10.15 -5.87
N ALA A 181 -5.75 10.15 -4.64
CA ALA A 181 -7.04 10.78 -4.32
C ALA A 181 -7.03 12.32 -4.49
N ALA A 182 -5.87 12.95 -4.30
CA ALA A 182 -5.70 14.38 -4.59
C ALA A 182 -5.64 14.67 -6.10
N ALA A 183 -5.10 13.73 -6.89
CA ALA A 183 -4.92 13.87 -8.33
C ALA A 183 -6.14 13.43 -9.15
N ASP A 184 -6.88 12.41 -8.70
CA ASP A 184 -7.99 11.81 -9.46
C ASP A 184 -9.35 11.94 -8.72
N PRO A 185 -10.24 12.86 -9.14
CA PRO A 185 -11.55 13.07 -8.51
C PRO A 185 -12.55 11.93 -8.74
N ARG A 186 -12.24 10.94 -9.57
CA ARG A 186 -13.04 9.72 -9.72
C ARG A 186 -12.95 8.82 -8.48
N ILE A 187 -11.90 8.99 -7.67
CA ILE A 187 -11.74 8.29 -6.40
C ILE A 187 -12.66 8.94 -5.36
N LYS A 188 -13.73 8.25 -4.96
CA LYS A 188 -14.77 8.78 -4.07
C LYS A 188 -14.53 8.50 -2.59
N ALA A 189 -13.75 7.47 -2.28
CA ALA A 189 -13.40 7.09 -0.92
C ALA A 189 -12.01 6.46 -0.88
N THR A 190 -11.20 6.83 0.12
CA THR A 190 -9.82 6.35 0.28
C THR A 190 -9.58 5.87 1.70
N VAL A 191 -9.01 4.68 1.84
CA VAL A 191 -8.47 4.19 3.10
C VAL A 191 -6.95 4.15 3.01
N ALA A 192 -6.27 4.85 3.91
CA ALA A 192 -4.82 4.82 4.08
C ALA A 192 -4.51 4.04 5.37
N SER A 193 -4.23 2.73 5.24
CA SER A 193 -3.97 1.84 6.37
C SER A 193 -2.49 1.82 6.72
N THR A 194 -2.17 2.06 8.01
CA THR A 194 -0.80 2.03 8.55
C THR A 194 0.21 2.75 7.66
N MET A 195 -0.20 3.93 7.15
CA MET A 195 0.46 4.64 6.06
C MET A 195 1.86 5.16 6.41
N TYR A 196 2.68 5.33 5.36
CA TYR A 196 3.89 6.15 5.36
C TYR A 196 3.77 7.31 4.40
N ASP A 197 4.39 8.43 4.74
CA ASP A 197 4.87 9.38 3.76
C ASP A 197 6.28 8.93 3.31
N MET A 198 6.33 8.22 2.19
CA MET A 198 7.58 7.68 1.65
C MET A 198 8.57 8.79 1.27
N THR A 199 8.07 9.98 0.92
CA THR A 199 8.94 11.13 0.60
C THR A 199 9.55 11.74 1.86
N ARG A 200 8.78 11.82 2.95
CA ARG A 200 9.25 12.29 4.24
C ARG A 200 10.29 11.36 4.85
N VAL A 201 10.01 10.05 4.89
CA VAL A 201 10.98 9.10 5.46
C VAL A 201 12.26 9.02 4.63
N SER A 202 12.16 9.11 3.29
CA SER A 202 13.35 9.11 2.42
C SER A 202 14.18 10.39 2.51
N GLY A 203 13.54 11.53 2.78
CA GLY A 203 14.22 12.82 2.90
C GLY A 203 14.68 13.19 4.31
N ASN A 204 13.99 12.71 5.34
CA ASN A 204 14.20 13.13 6.73
C ASN A 204 14.58 11.97 7.66
N GLY A 205 14.55 10.71 7.19
CA GLY A 205 14.74 9.54 8.03
C GLY A 205 13.52 9.23 8.93
N TYR A 206 13.62 8.15 9.70
CA TYR A 206 12.61 7.82 10.69
C TYR A 206 12.58 8.86 11.81
N PHE A 207 11.38 9.26 12.21
CA PHE A 207 11.14 10.27 13.25
C PHE A 207 11.79 11.63 12.93
N ASP A 208 11.98 11.93 11.63
CA ASP A 208 12.67 13.12 11.14
C ASP A 208 14.10 13.32 11.70
N SER A 209 14.75 12.22 12.09
CA SER A 209 16.07 12.23 12.73
C SER A 209 17.20 12.79 11.87
N ALA A 210 16.99 12.88 10.54
CA ALA A 210 17.92 13.44 9.56
C ALA A 210 17.33 14.68 8.84
N ASP A 211 16.37 15.40 9.46
CA ASP A 211 15.78 16.60 8.87
C ASP A 211 16.67 17.83 9.01
N SER A 212 17.85 17.79 8.39
CA SER A 212 18.72 18.94 8.20
C SER A 212 19.15 19.06 6.73
N GLU A 213 19.61 20.25 6.35
CA GLU A 213 20.17 20.47 5.00
C GLU A 213 21.42 19.63 4.81
N GLU A 214 22.29 19.62 5.81
CA GLU A 214 23.55 18.88 5.81
C GLU A 214 23.33 17.39 5.64
N ALA A 215 22.44 16.79 6.44
CA ALA A 215 22.14 15.35 6.34
C ALA A 215 21.56 14.98 4.96
N ARG A 216 20.67 15.81 4.41
CA ARG A 216 20.16 15.59 3.06
C ARG A 216 21.22 15.77 1.97
N HIS A 217 22.16 16.71 2.14
CA HIS A 217 23.27 16.88 1.23
C HIS A 217 24.21 15.66 1.24
N GLU A 218 24.60 15.18 2.42
CA GLU A 218 25.41 13.97 2.59
C GLU A 218 24.73 12.74 1.95
N ALA A 219 23.43 12.57 2.19
CA ALA A 219 22.65 11.49 1.54
C ALA A 219 22.66 11.58 0.02
N ARG A 220 22.53 12.79 -0.56
CA ARG A 220 22.61 12.99 -2.01
C ARG A 220 24.00 12.68 -2.56
N VAL A 221 25.07 13.06 -1.86
CA VAL A 221 26.45 12.72 -2.24
C VAL A 221 26.65 11.21 -2.22
N ALA A 222 26.19 10.52 -1.17
CA ALA A 222 26.25 9.07 -1.09
C ALA A 222 25.50 8.38 -2.21
N LEU A 223 24.27 8.82 -2.51
CA LEU A 223 23.45 8.29 -3.60
C LEU A 223 24.08 8.53 -4.98
N ALA A 224 24.67 9.70 -5.20
CA ALA A 224 25.38 10.01 -6.46
C ALA A 224 26.62 9.12 -6.65
N SER A 225 27.40 8.92 -5.59
CA SER A 225 28.56 8.02 -5.61
C SER A 225 28.15 6.57 -5.85
N GLN A 226 27.11 6.10 -5.17
CA GLN A 226 26.58 4.75 -5.33
C GLN A 226 26.04 4.51 -6.73
N ARG A 227 25.36 5.51 -7.33
CA ARG A 227 24.85 5.45 -8.70
C ARG A 227 25.95 5.23 -9.75
N LEU A 228 27.15 5.78 -9.51
CA LEU A 228 28.31 5.58 -10.39
C LEU A 228 28.99 4.24 -10.13
N ALA A 229 29.07 3.81 -8.87
CA ALA A 229 29.75 2.57 -8.48
C ALA A 229 28.95 1.32 -8.88
N ASP A 230 27.66 1.31 -8.59
CA ASP A 230 26.74 0.21 -8.90
C ASP A 230 25.30 0.71 -9.09
N PRO A 231 24.90 1.00 -10.33
CA PRO A 231 23.53 1.45 -10.62
C PRO A 231 22.47 0.35 -10.37
N ALA A 232 22.89 -0.89 -10.18
CA ALA A 232 22.02 -2.04 -9.91
C ALA A 232 21.88 -2.35 -8.42
N ALA A 233 22.55 -1.61 -7.53
CA ALA A 233 22.53 -1.86 -6.10
C ALA A 233 21.10 -1.92 -5.55
N MET A 234 20.91 -2.87 -4.63
CA MET A 234 19.65 -3.15 -3.95
C MET A 234 19.76 -2.75 -2.48
N ALA A 235 18.68 -2.23 -1.91
CA ALA A 235 18.58 -1.90 -0.50
C ALA A 235 17.13 -1.94 -0.01
N GLY A 236 16.92 -1.73 1.29
CA GLY A 236 15.58 -1.59 1.88
C GLY A 236 14.79 -2.89 2.00
N GLY A 237 15.38 -4.04 1.78
CA GLY A 237 14.82 -5.34 2.16
C GLY A 237 14.79 -5.49 3.68
N VAL A 238 13.89 -6.34 4.16
CA VAL A 238 13.84 -6.69 5.58
C VAL A 238 15.08 -7.47 5.96
N VAL A 239 15.73 -7.08 7.04
CA VAL A 239 17.00 -7.66 7.51
C VAL A 239 16.83 -9.15 7.87
N ASP A 240 17.78 -9.99 7.43
CA ASP A 240 17.86 -11.42 7.74
C ASP A 240 19.33 -11.85 7.61
N PRO A 241 19.99 -12.42 8.65
CA PRO A 241 19.37 -12.77 9.95
C PRO A 241 19.00 -11.54 10.79
N LEU A 242 18.00 -11.72 11.65
CA LEU A 242 17.53 -10.69 12.58
C LEU A 242 18.56 -10.47 13.69
N PRO A 243 19.06 -9.23 13.91
CA PRO A 243 19.93 -8.94 15.06
C PRO A 243 19.18 -9.10 16.39
N ASP A 244 19.88 -9.59 17.43
CA ASP A 244 19.30 -9.83 18.76
C ASP A 244 18.76 -8.53 19.40
N ASP A 245 19.45 -7.41 19.19
CA ASP A 245 19.12 -6.08 19.70
C ASP A 245 18.23 -5.26 18.77
N ALA A 246 17.69 -5.88 17.70
CA ALA A 246 16.85 -5.17 16.75
C ALA A 246 15.65 -4.48 17.44
N PRO A 247 15.31 -3.24 17.04
CA PRO A 247 14.10 -2.57 17.50
C PRO A 247 12.83 -3.39 17.21
N GLN A 248 11.78 -3.23 18.03
CA GLN A 248 10.56 -4.03 17.90
C GLN A 248 9.95 -3.97 16.50
N PHE A 249 9.89 -2.81 15.86
CA PHE A 249 9.33 -2.70 14.51
C PHE A 249 10.14 -3.47 13.45
N VAL A 250 11.46 -3.61 13.64
CA VAL A 250 12.31 -4.43 12.76
C VAL A 250 11.99 -5.92 12.97
N LYS A 251 11.78 -6.33 14.24
CA LYS A 251 11.32 -7.69 14.58
C LYS A 251 9.94 -7.98 13.96
N ASP A 252 9.00 -7.02 14.02
CA ASP A 252 7.68 -7.15 13.43
C ASP A 252 7.74 -7.33 11.89
N TYR A 253 8.61 -6.56 11.20
CA TYR A 253 8.84 -6.73 9.77
C TYR A 253 9.47 -8.07 9.42
N HIS A 254 10.49 -8.49 10.20
CA HIS A 254 11.11 -9.80 10.00
C HIS A 254 10.09 -10.93 10.19
N ASP A 255 9.29 -10.87 11.27
CA ASP A 255 8.24 -11.85 11.53
C ASP A 255 7.24 -11.96 10.37
N TYR A 256 6.83 -10.81 9.79
CA TYR A 256 5.93 -10.85 8.63
C TYR A 256 6.62 -11.34 7.35
N TYR A 257 7.73 -10.73 6.94
CA TYR A 257 8.28 -10.93 5.60
C TYR A 257 9.27 -12.11 5.47
N LYS A 258 9.90 -12.54 6.56
CA LYS A 258 10.94 -13.60 6.54
C LYS A 258 10.47 -14.94 7.09
N THR A 259 9.20 -15.05 7.48
CA THR A 259 8.60 -16.28 8.00
C THR A 259 7.39 -16.68 7.16
N ALA A 260 6.81 -17.86 7.46
CA ALA A 260 5.60 -18.35 6.80
C ALA A 260 4.37 -17.44 6.95
N ARG A 261 4.43 -16.47 7.86
CA ARG A 261 3.34 -15.50 8.09
C ARG A 261 2.99 -14.69 6.85
N GLY A 262 3.98 -14.19 6.14
CA GLY A 262 3.74 -13.33 4.99
C GLY A 262 4.85 -13.36 3.94
N TYR A 263 5.82 -14.31 4.03
CA TYR A 263 6.84 -14.48 3.00
C TYR A 263 6.22 -14.79 1.65
N HIS A 264 6.69 -14.13 0.60
CA HIS A 264 6.33 -14.47 -0.78
C HIS A 264 7.51 -14.30 -1.73
N VAL A 265 7.71 -15.28 -2.63
CA VAL A 265 8.88 -15.34 -3.52
C VAL A 265 8.99 -14.13 -4.45
N ARG A 266 7.88 -13.48 -4.83
CA ARG A 266 7.86 -12.31 -5.70
C ARG A 266 7.99 -10.98 -4.94
N SER A 267 7.91 -10.98 -3.61
CA SER A 267 7.96 -9.77 -2.80
C SER A 267 9.38 -9.26 -2.64
N GLY A 268 9.61 -7.97 -2.92
CA GLY A 268 10.89 -7.33 -2.68
C GLY A 268 11.31 -7.36 -1.21
N ASN A 269 10.39 -7.07 -0.29
CA ASN A 269 10.67 -7.07 1.15
C ASN A 269 10.91 -8.49 1.72
N SER A 270 10.30 -9.50 1.14
CA SER A 270 10.59 -10.89 1.51
C SER A 270 11.98 -11.34 1.02
N ASN A 271 12.52 -10.67 0.00
CA ASN A 271 13.79 -11.03 -0.67
C ASN A 271 14.82 -9.89 -0.51
N ASP A 272 15.30 -9.32 -1.60
CA ASP A 272 16.48 -8.45 -1.62
C ASP A 272 16.18 -6.94 -1.52
N GLY A 273 14.91 -6.56 -1.40
CA GLY A 273 14.50 -5.16 -1.42
C GLY A 273 14.30 -4.60 -2.84
N TRP A 274 14.65 -3.35 -3.05
CA TRP A 274 14.50 -2.62 -4.31
C TRP A 274 15.76 -1.81 -4.66
N ARG A 275 15.80 -1.30 -5.88
CA ARG A 275 16.96 -0.53 -6.37
C ARG A 275 17.09 0.80 -5.65
N VAL A 276 18.31 1.12 -5.24
CA VAL A 276 18.64 2.36 -4.51
C VAL A 276 18.33 3.62 -5.33
N ILE A 277 18.43 3.56 -6.66
CA ILE A 277 18.14 4.70 -7.52
C ILE A 277 16.73 5.26 -7.37
N GLY A 278 15.75 4.43 -6.98
CA GLY A 278 14.37 4.86 -6.68
C GLY A 278 14.28 5.77 -5.46
N THR A 279 15.16 5.59 -4.48
CA THR A 279 15.21 6.40 -3.25
C THR A 279 15.45 7.87 -3.54
N GLN A 280 16.27 8.20 -4.55
CA GLN A 280 16.58 9.58 -4.89
C GLN A 280 15.35 10.39 -5.31
N ALA A 281 14.44 9.79 -6.06
CA ALA A 281 13.19 10.44 -6.47
C ALA A 281 12.30 10.71 -5.25
N TYR A 282 12.13 9.74 -4.36
CA TYR A 282 11.35 9.91 -3.14
C TYR A 282 11.96 10.95 -2.19
N ALA A 283 13.30 10.96 -1.98
CA ALA A 283 13.96 11.91 -1.12
C ALA A 283 13.88 13.37 -1.62
N ASN A 284 13.60 13.58 -2.90
CA ASN A 284 13.56 14.91 -3.53
C ASN A 284 12.16 15.35 -3.98
N THR A 285 11.11 14.64 -3.57
CA THR A 285 9.72 14.92 -3.92
C THR A 285 8.89 15.14 -2.64
N ARG A 286 7.86 15.98 -2.72
CA ARG A 286 6.84 16.16 -1.67
C ARG A 286 5.49 15.86 -2.26
N PHE A 287 5.11 14.59 -2.32
CA PHE A 287 3.92 14.20 -3.06
C PHE A 287 2.61 14.37 -2.27
N LEU A 288 2.64 14.53 -0.95
CA LEU A 288 1.44 14.82 -0.15
C LEU A 288 1.08 16.33 -0.07
N TYR A 289 1.62 17.14 -0.96
CA TYR A 289 1.46 18.60 -0.90
C TYR A 289 0.01 19.08 -1.03
N TYR A 290 -0.81 18.40 -1.86
CA TYR A 290 -2.19 18.79 -2.17
C TYR A 290 -3.25 17.93 -1.47
N ILE A 291 -2.92 17.12 -0.47
CA ILE A 291 -3.91 16.28 0.21
C ILE A 291 -4.97 17.09 0.97
N ASN A 292 -4.68 18.34 1.34
CA ASN A 292 -5.68 19.28 1.90
C ASN A 292 -6.78 19.66 0.90
N GLU A 293 -6.61 19.40 -0.38
CA GLU A 293 -7.60 19.68 -1.43
C GLU A 293 -8.49 18.47 -1.75
N ILE A 294 -8.24 17.30 -1.17
CA ILE A 294 -9.04 16.09 -1.37
C ILE A 294 -10.48 16.37 -0.90
N ARG A 295 -11.43 16.34 -1.84
CA ARG A 295 -12.86 16.53 -1.53
C ARG A 295 -13.58 15.22 -1.21
N SER A 296 -13.09 14.10 -1.72
CA SER A 296 -13.62 12.76 -1.44
C SER A 296 -13.35 12.33 0.01
N ALA A 297 -14.05 11.29 0.46
CA ALA A 297 -13.90 10.79 1.83
C ALA A 297 -12.53 10.12 2.04
N VAL A 298 -11.93 10.34 3.21
CA VAL A 298 -10.65 9.71 3.59
C VAL A 298 -10.72 9.16 5.00
N LEU A 299 -10.30 7.91 5.16
CA LEU A 299 -10.05 7.27 6.45
C LEU A 299 -8.56 6.93 6.55
N VAL A 300 -7.86 7.59 7.47
CA VAL A 300 -6.50 7.23 7.87
C VAL A 300 -6.59 6.28 9.06
N MET A 301 -6.04 5.07 8.94
CA MET A 301 -6.09 4.05 9.98
C MET A 301 -4.67 3.65 10.41
N HIS A 302 -4.40 3.66 11.71
CA HIS A 302 -3.11 3.23 12.27
C HIS A 302 -3.27 2.34 13.49
N GLY A 303 -2.26 1.50 13.72
CA GLY A 303 -2.10 0.82 15.00
C GLY A 303 -1.59 1.77 16.09
N GLU A 304 -2.10 1.63 17.31
CA GLU A 304 -1.67 2.42 18.46
C GLU A 304 -0.15 2.32 18.71
N LYS A 305 0.41 1.10 18.51
CA LYS A 305 1.83 0.78 18.71
C LYS A 305 2.66 0.87 17.43
N ALA A 306 2.06 1.30 16.31
CA ALA A 306 2.77 1.40 15.05
C ALA A 306 3.82 2.52 15.12
N HIS A 307 5.09 2.18 14.88
CA HIS A 307 6.19 3.15 14.81
C HIS A 307 5.99 4.22 13.72
N SER A 308 5.17 3.91 12.71
CA SER A 308 4.81 4.81 11.60
C SER A 308 3.58 5.68 11.89
N ARG A 309 2.97 5.59 13.07
CA ARG A 309 1.72 6.29 13.40
C ARG A 309 1.82 7.81 13.18
N TYR A 310 2.97 8.41 13.49
CA TYR A 310 3.20 9.83 13.31
C TYR A 310 3.06 10.32 11.85
N PHE A 311 3.31 9.47 10.85
CA PHE A 311 3.05 9.82 9.45
C PHE A 311 1.56 10.02 9.18
N GLY A 312 0.72 9.09 9.67
CA GLY A 312 -0.72 9.16 9.45
C GLY A 312 -1.37 10.29 10.23
N GLU A 313 -0.97 10.52 11.49
CA GLU A 313 -1.44 11.65 12.29
C GLU A 313 -1.06 12.99 11.63
N ALA A 314 0.19 13.13 11.20
CA ALA A 314 0.64 14.34 10.51
C ALA A 314 -0.07 14.54 9.17
N ALA A 315 -0.25 13.48 8.36
CA ALA A 315 -1.00 13.57 7.11
C ALA A 315 -2.47 13.96 7.34
N TYR A 316 -3.12 13.38 8.36
CA TYR A 316 -4.49 13.74 8.73
C TYR A 316 -4.61 15.21 9.10
N HIS A 317 -3.75 15.71 10.01
CA HIS A 317 -3.79 17.12 10.43
C HIS A 317 -3.44 18.07 9.28
N TYR A 318 -2.46 17.72 8.46
CA TYR A 318 -2.14 18.53 7.27
C TYR A 318 -3.31 18.57 6.28
N MET A 319 -3.96 17.42 6.07
CA MET A 319 -5.13 17.32 5.20
C MET A 319 -6.32 18.14 5.74
N VAL A 320 -6.59 18.10 7.05
CA VAL A 320 -7.76 18.77 7.67
C VAL A 320 -7.49 20.25 7.95
N ASP A 321 -6.37 20.55 8.61
CA ASP A 321 -6.06 21.86 9.18
C ASP A 321 -5.12 22.69 8.30
N GLY A 322 -4.56 22.12 7.24
CA GLY A 322 -3.58 22.75 6.35
C GLY A 322 -2.19 22.90 6.98
N LYS A 323 -1.95 22.31 8.14
CA LYS A 323 -0.68 22.36 8.88
C LYS A 323 -0.50 21.11 9.73
N ALA A 324 0.74 20.61 9.84
CA ALA A 324 1.09 19.53 10.75
C ALA A 324 2.59 19.54 11.05
N GLU A 325 2.99 18.87 12.12
CA GLU A 325 4.38 18.62 12.43
C GLU A 325 5.06 17.83 11.30
N GLY A 326 6.30 18.19 10.96
CA GLY A 326 7.06 17.61 9.85
C GLY A 326 6.69 18.16 8.46
N TYR A 327 5.63 18.97 8.33
CA TYR A 327 5.30 19.69 7.10
C TYR A 327 5.73 21.15 7.23
N LYS A 328 6.67 21.59 6.39
CA LYS A 328 7.25 22.95 6.44
C LYS A 328 6.36 24.01 5.77
N THR A 329 5.27 23.59 5.17
CA THR A 329 4.34 24.47 4.44
C THR A 329 3.01 24.53 5.19
N VAL A 330 2.43 25.70 5.29
CA VAL A 330 1.07 25.91 5.76
C VAL A 330 0.20 26.24 4.55
N VAL A 331 -0.91 25.54 4.41
CA VAL A 331 -1.87 25.70 3.32
C VAL A 331 -3.27 25.95 3.88
N ALA A 332 -4.26 26.18 3.01
CA ALA A 332 -5.63 26.34 3.45
C ALA A 332 -6.18 25.04 4.07
N PRO A 333 -7.03 25.10 5.10
CA PRO A 333 -7.76 23.95 5.60
C PRO A 333 -8.60 23.28 4.53
N ASN A 334 -8.88 21.98 4.70
CA ASN A 334 -9.71 21.23 3.76
C ASN A 334 -11.12 21.83 3.62
N PRO A 335 -11.67 21.95 2.40
CA PRO A 335 -13.04 22.44 2.20
C PRO A 335 -14.11 21.43 2.66
N ARG A 336 -13.75 20.19 2.97
CA ARG A 336 -14.63 19.11 3.42
C ARG A 336 -14.03 18.31 4.59
N PRO A 337 -13.74 18.95 5.75
CA PRO A 337 -13.11 18.25 6.87
C PRO A 337 -14.03 17.18 7.50
N GLU A 338 -15.34 17.31 7.34
CA GLU A 338 -16.35 16.43 7.94
C GLU A 338 -16.34 14.99 7.38
N ASN A 339 -15.69 14.75 6.24
CA ASN A 339 -15.55 13.41 5.65
C ASN A 339 -14.11 12.87 5.75
N LYS A 340 -13.31 13.43 6.66
CA LYS A 340 -11.95 12.97 6.97
C LYS A 340 -11.93 12.34 8.35
N GLU A 341 -11.40 11.15 8.45
CA GLU A 341 -11.38 10.37 9.68
C GLU A 341 -9.97 9.88 10.02
N LEU A 342 -9.63 9.89 11.30
CA LEU A 342 -8.44 9.24 11.85
C LEU A 342 -8.90 8.13 12.81
N LEU A 343 -8.50 6.88 12.56
CA LEU A 343 -8.85 5.72 13.35
C LEU A 343 -7.60 5.05 13.90
N ILE A 344 -7.46 5.04 15.22
CA ILE A 344 -6.36 4.35 15.91
C ILE A 344 -6.86 3.03 16.49
N ILE A 345 -6.22 1.94 16.05
CA ILE A 345 -6.55 0.57 16.49
C ILE A 345 -5.75 0.24 17.74
N SER A 346 -6.42 0.09 18.87
CA SER A 346 -5.78 -0.17 20.14
C SER A 346 -4.99 -1.48 20.13
N GLY A 347 -3.77 -1.43 20.67
CA GLY A 347 -2.87 -2.57 20.80
C GLY A 347 -2.20 -3.05 19.51
N ALA A 348 -2.60 -2.56 18.32
CA ALA A 348 -2.05 -2.99 17.05
C ALA A 348 -0.67 -2.37 16.77
N SER A 349 0.27 -3.17 16.28
CA SER A 349 1.52 -2.73 15.66
C SER A 349 1.29 -2.34 14.19
N HIS A 350 2.37 -1.93 13.51
CA HIS A 350 2.32 -1.66 12.08
C HIS A 350 1.95 -2.90 11.27
N CYS A 351 2.64 -4.02 11.50
CA CYS A 351 2.44 -5.26 10.76
C CYS A 351 1.17 -6.04 11.18
N ASP A 352 0.61 -5.76 12.36
CA ASP A 352 -0.69 -6.31 12.73
C ASP A 352 -1.81 -5.81 11.80
N LEU A 353 -1.65 -4.65 11.17
CA LEU A 353 -2.58 -4.16 10.15
C LEU A 353 -2.29 -4.68 8.73
N TYR A 354 -1.40 -5.65 8.57
CA TYR A 354 -1.19 -6.36 7.31
C TYR A 354 -2.10 -7.58 7.17
N ASP A 355 -2.33 -8.30 8.29
CA ASP A 355 -3.03 -9.58 8.32
C ASP A 355 -4.01 -9.76 9.50
N GLY A 356 -4.12 -8.77 10.39
CA GLY A 356 -4.94 -8.79 11.59
C GLY A 356 -4.15 -9.17 12.86
N GLY A 357 -2.87 -9.51 12.72
CA GLY A 357 -1.99 -9.92 13.81
C GLY A 357 -2.28 -11.32 14.35
N PHE A 358 -1.29 -11.92 15.01
CA PHE A 358 -1.37 -13.25 15.60
C PHE A 358 -0.84 -13.25 17.04
N THR A 359 -1.32 -14.19 17.87
CA THR A 359 -0.87 -14.34 19.26
C THR A 359 0.48 -14.99 19.38
N GLY A 360 0.88 -15.82 18.40
CA GLY A 360 2.18 -16.48 18.32
C GLY A 360 3.09 -15.90 17.26
N PRO A 361 4.41 -16.17 17.30
CA PRO A 361 5.35 -15.72 16.30
C PRO A 361 5.11 -16.40 14.94
N ALA A 362 5.62 -15.80 13.87
CA ALA A 362 5.61 -16.36 12.52
C ALA A 362 4.20 -16.72 11.99
N GLY A 363 3.16 -16.04 12.47
CA GLY A 363 1.77 -16.32 12.08
C GLY A 363 1.19 -17.56 12.72
N THR A 364 1.86 -18.15 13.71
CA THR A 364 1.31 -19.24 14.54
C THR A 364 0.38 -18.68 15.62
N GLY A 365 -0.50 -19.50 16.14
CA GLY A 365 -1.48 -19.09 17.14
C GLY A 365 -2.76 -18.52 16.54
N GLU A 366 -3.59 -17.92 17.40
CA GLU A 366 -4.87 -17.37 16.98
C GLU A 366 -4.74 -15.97 16.40
N SER A 367 -5.55 -15.64 15.40
CA SER A 367 -5.66 -14.29 14.86
C SER A 367 -6.20 -13.34 15.92
N LYS A 368 -5.56 -12.19 16.09
CA LYS A 368 -6.04 -11.11 16.97
C LYS A 368 -7.20 -10.32 16.36
N ASN A 369 -7.50 -10.52 15.06
CA ASN A 369 -8.57 -9.85 14.32
C ASN A 369 -8.52 -8.31 14.46
N LEU A 370 -7.33 -7.71 14.43
CA LEU A 370 -7.14 -6.29 14.71
C LEU A 370 -7.58 -5.39 13.56
N ILE A 371 -7.73 -5.92 12.35
CA ILE A 371 -8.23 -5.12 11.23
C ILE A 371 -9.76 -5.04 11.31
N PRO A 372 -10.35 -3.83 11.44
CA PRO A 372 -11.79 -3.67 11.64
C PRO A 372 -12.55 -3.74 10.30
N TRP A 373 -12.61 -4.93 9.71
CA TRP A 373 -13.16 -5.15 8.36
C TRP A 373 -14.57 -4.56 8.15
N ASP A 374 -15.46 -4.72 9.15
CA ASP A 374 -16.83 -4.21 9.04
C ASP A 374 -16.87 -2.68 9.10
N ARG A 375 -15.95 -2.05 9.84
CA ARG A 375 -15.80 -0.59 9.87
C ARG A 375 -15.30 -0.04 8.52
N LEU A 376 -14.34 -0.74 7.87
CA LEU A 376 -13.88 -0.40 6.54
C LEU A 376 -15.01 -0.53 5.51
N ALA A 377 -15.76 -1.63 5.56
CA ALA A 377 -16.90 -1.82 4.68
C ALA A 377 -17.99 -0.76 4.90
N ALA A 378 -18.29 -0.42 6.15
CA ALA A 378 -19.25 0.64 6.49
C ALA A 378 -18.80 2.01 5.95
N PHE A 379 -17.50 2.34 6.03
CA PHE A 379 -16.94 3.55 5.45
C PHE A 379 -17.17 3.61 3.94
N PHE A 380 -16.79 2.57 3.22
CA PHE A 380 -17.01 2.53 1.77
C PHE A 380 -18.51 2.54 1.41
N THR A 381 -19.36 1.80 2.13
CA THR A 381 -20.81 1.82 1.91
C THR A 381 -21.40 3.21 2.13
N MET A 382 -20.88 3.98 3.08
CA MET A 382 -21.35 5.34 3.34
C MET A 382 -21.00 6.31 2.20
N TYR A 383 -19.81 6.20 1.63
CA TYR A 383 -19.29 7.19 0.69
C TYR A 383 -19.30 6.75 -0.78
N LEU A 384 -19.53 5.48 -1.07
CA LEU A 384 -19.74 4.93 -2.41
C LEU A 384 -21.25 4.69 -2.67
N LYS A 385 -22.07 5.74 -2.53
CA LYS A 385 -23.52 5.73 -2.72
C LYS A 385 -23.92 6.13 -4.15
#